data_6c9e837dd698d8208e162c5354fa05a1
#
_entry.id   6c9e837dd698d8208e162c5354fa05a1
#
_cell.length_a   1.000
_cell.length_b   1.000
_cell.length_c   1.000
_cell.angle_alpha   90.00
_cell.angle_beta   90.00
_cell.angle_gamma   90.00
#
_symmetry.space_group_name_H-M   'P 1'
#
loop_
_entity.id
_entity.type
_entity.pdbx_description
1 polymer ?
#
loop_
_entity_poly.entity_id
_entity_poly.type
_entity_poly.pdbx_seq_one_letter_code
_entity_poly.pdbx_strand_id
1 'polypeptide(L)'
;MAVKKENIRNFSIIAHIDHGKSTLADRLLELTSSVQQRDMQEQILDDMDLERERGITIKAHAVTLGYDAKNGEHYEFNLIDTPGHVDFNYEVSRSLAACEGAILVVDASQGIEAQTLANTYLAVDSGLEIVPVVNKIDLPSADPDRVIQEIEDVIGIPAEDAPKISAKAGINIHAVLEKVVHDIPAPTGDINAPLRALIFDSYYDSYKGVIIYVRLKEGQIHPGDEFKLMATGSVFNVVECGLMHATAPEKTDGLYAGEVGYITGSIKTLADAKVGDTVTLTSNPAEEPLPGYREAQPMVFCGIYPVDGARYGDLKDALEKLQLNDAALSFDPETSVALGFGFRCGFLGLLHMEIIQERLEREYQLDLITTAPSVIYRITRTDGTVEMIDNPTNYPDPSLIQMAEEPVTDAHIYAPKEYVGNIMELCQDRRGTFVDMQYIDADRVDLHYVLPLAEIIYDFFDTLKSRTRGYASFDYELKEYVQSNLVKLDIMLNGEVVDALSFIIHADKAYSRARKMAEKLKEKIPRQLFEIPIQACIGGKIIARETVKAMRKDVLAKCYGGDISRKKKLLEKQKEGKKRMRQLGSVEVPQEAFMAVLKLDTD
;
A
#
# COMPACT_ATOMS: atom_id res chain seq x y z
N MET A 1 -2.95 37.95 -14.09
CA MET A 1 -4.25 37.82 -14.80
C MET A 1 -4.62 36.35 -14.70
N ALA A 2 -5.85 36.01 -14.35
CA ALA A 2 -6.31 34.63 -14.37
C ALA A 2 -6.12 34.06 -15.79
N VAL A 3 -5.55 32.85 -15.89
CA VAL A 3 -5.38 32.17 -17.15
C VAL A 3 -6.76 31.82 -17.70
N LYS A 4 -6.94 31.90 -19.01
CA LYS A 4 -8.22 31.53 -19.62
C LYS A 4 -8.43 30.03 -19.44
N LYS A 5 -9.64 29.61 -19.11
CA LYS A 5 -9.99 28.18 -18.93
C LYS A 5 -9.57 27.30 -20.11
N GLU A 6 -9.63 27.83 -21.34
CA GLU A 6 -9.19 27.16 -22.57
C GLU A 6 -7.70 26.79 -22.58
N ASN A 7 -6.90 27.51 -21.79
CA ASN A 7 -5.45 27.31 -21.65
C ASN A 7 -5.07 26.54 -20.38
N ILE A 8 -6.02 25.95 -19.65
CA ILE A 8 -5.75 25.06 -18.53
C ILE A 8 -5.63 23.61 -19.01
N ARG A 9 -4.67 22.85 -18.48
CA ARG A 9 -4.52 21.41 -18.72
C ARG A 9 -4.31 20.69 -17.38
N ASN A 10 -5.26 19.85 -17.00
CA ASN A 10 -5.17 19.01 -15.80
C ASN A 10 -4.83 17.60 -16.22
N PHE A 11 -3.69 17.11 -15.80
CA PHE A 11 -3.22 15.80 -16.19
C PHE A 11 -2.40 15.11 -15.12
N SER A 12 -2.34 13.80 -15.21
CA SER A 12 -1.52 12.94 -14.36
C SER A 12 -0.43 12.26 -15.18
N ILE A 13 0.59 11.72 -14.50
CA ILE A 13 1.57 10.83 -15.11
C ILE A 13 1.33 9.43 -14.56
N ILE A 14 1.02 8.49 -15.44
CA ILE A 14 0.86 7.08 -15.13
C ILE A 14 2.01 6.27 -15.74
N ALA A 15 2.55 5.35 -14.98
CA ALA A 15 3.68 4.54 -15.39
C ALA A 15 3.78 3.28 -14.52
N HIS A 16 4.46 2.27 -15.04
CA HIS A 16 4.97 1.20 -14.19
C HIS A 16 6.12 1.68 -13.29
N ILE A 17 6.40 0.97 -12.21
CA ILE A 17 7.56 1.24 -11.33
C ILE A 17 8.82 1.21 -12.19
N ASP A 18 9.75 2.13 -11.93
CA ASP A 18 11.01 2.30 -12.65
C ASP A 18 10.92 2.73 -14.12
N HIS A 19 9.74 2.99 -14.71
CA HIS A 19 9.63 3.53 -16.07
C HIS A 19 10.05 5.01 -16.19
N GLY A 20 10.30 5.67 -15.06
CA GLY A 20 10.84 7.03 -14.99
C GLY A 20 9.81 8.14 -14.83
N LYS A 21 8.68 7.84 -14.15
CA LYS A 21 7.62 8.79 -13.81
C LYS A 21 8.15 10.03 -13.07
N SER A 22 8.75 9.84 -11.90
CA SER A 22 9.27 10.95 -11.07
C SER A 22 10.39 11.72 -11.78
N THR A 23 11.25 11.02 -12.54
CA THR A 23 12.28 11.67 -13.37
C THR A 23 11.67 12.56 -14.45
N LEU A 24 10.57 12.12 -15.09
CA LEU A 24 9.87 12.96 -16.08
C LEU A 24 9.23 14.17 -15.39
N ALA A 25 8.57 13.98 -14.25
CA ALA A 25 7.99 15.06 -13.47
C ALA A 25 9.03 16.13 -13.11
N ASP A 26 10.22 15.75 -12.64
CA ASP A 26 11.34 16.66 -12.39
C ASP A 26 11.72 17.47 -13.64
N ARG A 27 11.77 16.84 -14.81
CA ARG A 27 12.08 17.53 -16.07
C ARG A 27 10.99 18.51 -16.50
N LEU A 28 9.71 18.19 -16.25
CA LEU A 28 8.63 19.12 -16.51
C LEU A 28 8.73 20.35 -15.59
N LEU A 29 9.03 20.16 -14.31
CA LEU A 29 9.27 21.24 -13.35
C LEU A 29 10.47 22.14 -13.75
N GLU A 30 11.54 21.54 -14.20
CA GLU A 30 12.74 22.25 -14.67
C GLU A 30 12.45 23.13 -15.89
N LEU A 31 11.79 22.53 -16.91
CA LEU A 31 11.51 23.23 -18.18
C LEU A 31 10.48 24.36 -18.04
N THR A 32 9.53 24.21 -17.11
CA THR A 32 8.54 25.26 -16.81
C THR A 32 9.10 26.34 -15.86
N SER A 33 10.38 26.21 -15.47
CA SER A 33 11.03 27.13 -14.51
C SER A 33 10.28 27.28 -13.18
N SER A 34 9.47 26.27 -12.82
CA SER A 34 8.67 26.27 -11.60
C SER A 34 9.54 26.13 -10.35
N VAL A 35 10.76 25.58 -10.52
CA VAL A 35 11.80 25.47 -9.48
C VAL A 35 13.09 26.08 -10.01
N GLN A 36 13.77 26.88 -9.18
CA GLN A 36 15.06 27.44 -9.57
C GLN A 36 16.13 26.32 -9.62
N GLN A 37 17.02 26.36 -10.61
CA GLN A 37 18.02 25.34 -10.84
C GLN A 37 18.91 25.01 -9.61
N ARG A 38 19.12 25.98 -8.71
CA ARG A 38 19.87 25.80 -7.45
C ARG A 38 19.07 25.02 -6.38
N ASP A 39 17.75 25.01 -6.49
CA ASP A 39 16.84 24.39 -5.51
C ASP A 39 16.30 23.04 -6.04
N MET A 40 16.67 22.65 -7.27
CA MET A 40 16.34 21.36 -7.86
C MET A 40 17.06 20.23 -7.10
N GLN A 41 16.28 19.26 -6.66
CA GLN A 41 16.72 17.98 -6.10
C GLN A 41 16.15 16.85 -6.96
N GLU A 42 16.76 15.69 -6.94
CA GLU A 42 16.17 14.51 -7.57
C GLU A 42 14.88 14.12 -6.86
N GLN A 43 13.83 13.82 -7.62
CA GLN A 43 12.51 13.44 -7.12
C GLN A 43 11.90 14.52 -6.20
N ILE A 44 11.83 15.75 -6.71
CA ILE A 44 11.42 16.93 -5.92
C ILE A 44 9.95 16.85 -5.45
N LEU A 45 9.09 16.12 -6.16
CA LEU A 45 7.71 15.88 -5.77
C LEU A 45 7.56 14.77 -4.73
N ASP A 46 8.57 13.92 -4.58
CA ASP A 46 8.59 12.87 -3.57
C ASP A 46 9.08 13.47 -2.24
N ASP A 47 8.14 13.97 -1.42
CA ASP A 47 8.45 14.71 -0.19
C ASP A 47 9.00 13.84 0.94
N MET A 48 8.68 12.53 0.94
CA MET A 48 9.11 11.60 1.97
C MET A 48 10.48 11.00 1.64
N ASP A 49 11.34 10.87 2.65
CA ASP A 49 12.62 10.16 2.49
C ASP A 49 12.40 8.71 2.01
N LEU A 50 11.32 8.08 2.45
CA LEU A 50 10.93 6.72 2.04
C LEU A 50 10.57 6.62 0.55
N GLU A 51 9.92 7.62 -0.03
CA GLU A 51 9.64 7.68 -1.46
C GLU A 51 10.93 7.68 -2.28
N ARG A 52 11.88 8.52 -1.87
CA ARG A 52 13.19 8.64 -2.54
C ARG A 52 14.04 7.38 -2.37
N GLU A 53 14.07 6.78 -1.18
CA GLU A 53 14.83 5.55 -0.91
C GLU A 53 14.28 4.35 -1.70
N ARG A 54 12.94 4.24 -1.83
CA ARG A 54 12.28 3.13 -2.51
C ARG A 54 12.07 3.39 -4.01
N GLY A 55 12.23 4.62 -4.48
CA GLY A 55 11.99 5.03 -5.86
C GLY A 55 10.53 4.96 -6.29
N ILE A 56 9.59 5.11 -5.35
CA ILE A 56 8.15 5.03 -5.58
C ILE A 56 7.45 6.26 -5.00
N THR A 57 6.49 6.80 -5.71
CA THR A 57 5.56 7.80 -5.15
C THR A 57 4.54 7.09 -4.28
N ILE A 58 4.41 7.52 -3.02
CA ILE A 58 3.48 6.97 -2.04
C ILE A 58 2.22 7.83 -1.98
N LYS A 59 2.39 9.16 -2.00
CA LYS A 59 1.30 10.12 -1.88
C LYS A 59 1.15 10.95 -3.16
N ALA A 60 -0.10 11.23 -3.55
CA ALA A 60 -0.36 12.10 -4.69
C ALA A 60 0.07 13.55 -4.37
N HIS A 61 0.68 14.21 -5.35
CA HIS A 61 1.04 15.63 -5.28
C HIS A 61 0.45 16.39 -6.45
N ALA A 62 -0.16 17.53 -6.18
CA ALA A 62 -0.67 18.42 -7.23
C ALA A 62 0.20 19.67 -7.32
N VAL A 63 0.65 20.00 -8.52
CA VAL A 63 1.51 21.16 -8.78
C VAL A 63 1.03 21.94 -9.99
N THR A 64 0.87 23.26 -9.84
CA THR A 64 0.54 24.18 -10.92
C THR A 64 1.81 24.72 -11.57
N LEU A 65 1.92 24.58 -12.89
CA LEU A 65 3.06 24.95 -13.73
C LEU A 65 2.63 25.94 -14.81
N GLY A 66 3.43 26.94 -15.08
CA GLY A 66 3.22 27.84 -16.23
C GLY A 66 4.05 27.40 -17.43
N TYR A 67 3.45 27.30 -18.62
CA TYR A 67 4.14 26.92 -19.85
C TYR A 67 3.82 27.87 -21.02
N ASP A 68 4.86 28.43 -21.64
CA ASP A 68 4.74 29.23 -22.85
C ASP A 68 4.91 28.29 -24.07
N ALA A 69 3.79 27.97 -24.71
CA ALA A 69 3.77 27.02 -25.82
C ALA A 69 4.26 27.64 -27.13
N LYS A 70 4.63 26.79 -28.10
CA LYS A 70 5.11 27.21 -29.42
C LYS A 70 4.06 28.00 -30.23
N ASN A 71 2.77 27.86 -29.91
CA ASN A 71 1.71 28.65 -30.52
C ASN A 71 1.68 30.11 -30.05
N GLY A 72 2.53 30.47 -29.08
CA GLY A 72 2.63 31.82 -28.50
C GLY A 72 1.63 32.11 -27.38
N GLU A 73 0.87 31.11 -26.94
CA GLU A 73 -0.05 31.23 -25.83
C GLU A 73 0.57 30.70 -24.53
N HIS A 74 0.15 31.31 -23.40
CA HIS A 74 0.54 30.85 -22.07
C HIS A 74 -0.49 29.86 -21.55
N TYR A 75 -0.05 28.70 -21.06
CA TYR A 75 -0.86 27.63 -20.51
C TYR A 75 -0.56 27.46 -19.01
N GLU A 76 -1.60 27.10 -18.26
CA GLU A 76 -1.52 26.62 -16.90
C GLU A 76 -1.67 25.11 -16.90
N PHE A 77 -0.66 24.43 -16.44
CA PHE A 77 -0.63 22.97 -16.30
C PHE A 77 -0.80 22.59 -14.84
N ASN A 78 -1.80 21.81 -14.53
CA ASN A 78 -1.97 21.19 -13.23
C ASN A 78 -1.56 19.73 -13.33
N LEU A 79 -0.32 19.46 -12.91
CA LEU A 79 0.23 18.11 -12.84
C LEU A 79 -0.19 17.49 -11.51
N ILE A 80 -0.91 16.37 -11.57
CA ILE A 80 -1.27 15.55 -10.41
C ILE A 80 -0.42 14.28 -10.48
N ASP A 81 0.66 14.24 -9.68
CA ASP A 81 1.52 13.07 -9.58
C ASP A 81 0.83 11.97 -8.76
N THR A 82 0.81 10.74 -9.28
CA THR A 82 0.05 9.62 -8.70
C THR A 82 0.99 8.49 -8.29
N PRO A 83 0.66 7.74 -7.22
CA PRO A 83 1.35 6.49 -6.94
C PRO A 83 1.32 5.53 -8.13
N GLY A 84 2.36 4.71 -8.28
CA GLY A 84 2.43 3.71 -9.35
C GLY A 84 2.14 2.28 -8.91
N HIS A 85 1.96 2.02 -7.61
CA HIS A 85 1.85 0.68 -7.05
C HIS A 85 0.38 0.25 -6.85
N VAL A 86 0.11 -1.05 -7.03
CA VAL A 86 -1.25 -1.63 -6.91
C VAL A 86 -1.93 -1.34 -5.57
N ASP A 87 -1.21 -1.33 -4.47
CA ASP A 87 -1.76 -1.03 -3.15
C ASP A 87 -2.43 0.35 -3.07
N PHE A 88 -2.03 1.28 -3.94
CA PHE A 88 -2.52 2.66 -3.99
C PHE A 88 -3.52 2.94 -5.13
N ASN A 89 -4.09 1.91 -5.76
CA ASN A 89 -5.07 2.07 -6.85
C ASN A 89 -6.23 3.01 -6.48
N TYR A 90 -6.62 3.03 -5.22
CA TYR A 90 -7.65 3.91 -4.71
C TYR A 90 -7.24 5.41 -4.81
N GLU A 91 -6.00 5.74 -4.50
CA GLU A 91 -5.46 7.11 -4.62
C GLU A 91 -5.27 7.49 -6.09
N VAL A 92 -4.80 6.55 -6.91
CA VAL A 92 -4.67 6.72 -8.37
C VAL A 92 -6.02 7.08 -8.98
N SER A 93 -7.06 6.30 -8.71
CA SER A 93 -8.41 6.53 -9.24
C SER A 93 -8.96 7.93 -8.91
N ARG A 94 -8.71 8.45 -7.71
CA ARG A 94 -9.14 9.79 -7.29
C ARG A 94 -8.38 10.90 -7.99
N SER A 95 -7.08 10.75 -8.10
CA SER A 95 -6.22 11.70 -8.78
C SER A 95 -6.58 11.79 -10.26
N LEU A 96 -6.84 10.64 -10.90
CA LEU A 96 -7.31 10.58 -12.29
C LEU A 96 -8.67 11.28 -12.46
N ALA A 97 -9.62 11.11 -11.53
CA ALA A 97 -10.91 11.79 -11.59
C ALA A 97 -10.82 13.34 -11.55
N ALA A 98 -9.70 13.87 -11.09
CA ALA A 98 -9.42 15.32 -11.09
C ALA A 98 -8.84 15.81 -12.42
N CYS A 99 -8.44 14.91 -13.34
CA CYS A 99 -7.77 15.22 -14.61
C CYS A 99 -8.72 15.20 -15.81
N GLU A 100 -8.24 15.72 -16.94
CA GLU A 100 -8.79 15.55 -18.29
C GLU A 100 -7.91 14.67 -19.18
N GLY A 101 -6.65 14.43 -18.79
CA GLY A 101 -5.75 13.54 -19.51
C GLY A 101 -4.71 12.88 -18.63
N ALA A 102 -4.02 11.89 -19.19
CA ALA A 102 -2.91 11.21 -18.53
C ALA A 102 -1.75 10.98 -19.49
N ILE A 103 -0.53 11.27 -19.05
CA ILE A 103 0.69 10.91 -19.76
C ILE A 103 1.03 9.47 -19.39
N LEU A 104 1.02 8.57 -20.37
CA LEU A 104 1.41 7.19 -20.21
C LEU A 104 2.89 7.01 -20.54
N VAL A 105 3.73 6.80 -19.52
CA VAL A 105 5.17 6.61 -19.70
C VAL A 105 5.53 5.14 -19.80
N VAL A 106 6.10 4.74 -20.92
CA VAL A 106 6.53 3.35 -21.18
C VAL A 106 8.04 3.33 -21.44
N ASP A 107 8.73 2.39 -20.80
CA ASP A 107 10.17 2.17 -20.97
C ASP A 107 10.45 1.55 -22.35
N ALA A 108 11.33 2.18 -23.14
CA ALA A 108 11.73 1.72 -24.48
C ALA A 108 12.40 0.34 -24.50
N SER A 109 12.89 -0.14 -23.36
CA SER A 109 13.56 -1.45 -23.26
C SER A 109 12.64 -2.55 -22.74
N GLN A 110 11.75 -2.21 -21.78
CA GLN A 110 10.88 -3.19 -21.13
C GLN A 110 9.52 -3.30 -21.85
N GLY A 111 8.96 -2.18 -22.33
CA GLY A 111 7.64 -2.14 -22.96
C GLY A 111 6.50 -2.11 -21.94
N ILE A 112 5.35 -2.68 -22.29
CA ILE A 112 4.16 -2.70 -21.43
C ILE A 112 4.31 -3.74 -20.31
N GLU A 113 3.96 -3.35 -19.09
CA GLU A 113 3.92 -4.22 -17.91
C GLU A 113 2.55 -4.14 -17.20
N ALA A 114 2.32 -4.99 -16.18
CA ALA A 114 1.02 -5.13 -15.50
C ALA A 114 0.42 -3.79 -15.05
N GLN A 115 1.19 -2.99 -14.31
CA GLN A 115 0.71 -1.69 -13.83
C GLN A 115 0.51 -0.66 -14.94
N THR A 116 1.22 -0.80 -16.07
CA THR A 116 0.98 0.03 -17.26
C THR A 116 -0.46 -0.16 -17.73
N LEU A 117 -0.90 -1.41 -17.88
CA LEU A 117 -2.26 -1.74 -18.32
C LEU A 117 -3.30 -1.35 -17.28
N ALA A 118 -3.12 -1.75 -16.02
CA ALA A 118 -4.06 -1.45 -14.93
C ALA A 118 -4.31 0.06 -14.82
N ASN A 119 -3.25 0.86 -14.76
CA ASN A 119 -3.37 2.32 -14.65
C ASN A 119 -3.97 2.94 -15.93
N THR A 120 -3.68 2.38 -17.10
CA THR A 120 -4.28 2.86 -18.36
C THR A 120 -5.78 2.57 -18.39
N TYR A 121 -6.23 1.39 -17.98
CA TYR A 121 -7.66 1.08 -17.90
C TYR A 121 -8.39 1.97 -16.89
N LEU A 122 -7.80 2.23 -15.73
CA LEU A 122 -8.36 3.19 -14.76
C LEU A 122 -8.50 4.60 -15.36
N ALA A 123 -7.53 5.03 -16.17
CA ALA A 123 -7.59 6.33 -16.85
C ALA A 123 -8.66 6.35 -17.96
N VAL A 124 -8.77 5.29 -18.76
CA VAL A 124 -9.81 5.14 -19.79
C VAL A 124 -11.21 5.11 -19.15
N ASP A 125 -11.39 4.33 -18.08
CA ASP A 125 -12.67 4.24 -17.35
C ASP A 125 -13.06 5.59 -16.71
N SER A 126 -12.06 6.41 -16.39
CA SER A 126 -12.26 7.79 -15.91
C SER A 126 -12.55 8.78 -17.05
N GLY A 127 -12.53 8.34 -18.32
CA GLY A 127 -12.79 9.15 -19.51
C GLY A 127 -11.65 10.11 -19.87
N LEU A 128 -10.42 9.79 -19.52
CA LEU A 128 -9.25 10.63 -19.79
C LEU A 128 -8.68 10.41 -21.19
N GLU A 129 -8.14 11.48 -21.76
CA GLU A 129 -7.29 11.38 -22.96
C GLU A 129 -5.91 10.86 -22.59
N ILE A 130 -5.43 9.81 -23.26
CA ILE A 130 -4.15 9.18 -22.96
C ILE A 130 -3.09 9.66 -23.95
N VAL A 131 -2.00 10.22 -23.42
CA VAL A 131 -0.85 10.68 -24.19
C VAL A 131 0.31 9.71 -23.97
N PRO A 132 0.58 8.77 -24.91
CA PRO A 132 1.69 7.84 -24.79
C PRO A 132 3.04 8.56 -24.97
N VAL A 133 4.03 8.16 -24.15
CA VAL A 133 5.40 8.66 -24.18
C VAL A 133 6.37 7.49 -24.01
N VAL A 134 7.32 7.34 -24.93
CA VAL A 134 8.32 6.27 -24.88
C VAL A 134 9.62 6.82 -24.28
N ASN A 135 9.96 6.37 -23.07
CA ASN A 135 11.08 6.87 -22.27
C ASN A 135 12.29 5.94 -22.32
N LYS A 136 13.44 6.43 -21.85
CA LYS A 136 14.74 5.72 -21.76
C LYS A 136 15.32 5.31 -23.11
N ILE A 137 15.13 6.12 -24.15
CA ILE A 137 15.72 5.87 -25.47
C ILE A 137 17.25 5.92 -25.49
N ASP A 138 17.86 6.37 -24.41
CA ASP A 138 19.32 6.40 -24.23
C ASP A 138 19.93 5.05 -23.84
N LEU A 139 19.11 4.06 -23.48
CA LEU A 139 19.58 2.73 -23.13
C LEU A 139 20.00 1.92 -24.36
N PRO A 140 21.09 1.13 -24.29
CA PRO A 140 21.53 0.29 -25.42
C PRO A 140 20.52 -0.77 -25.85
N SER A 141 19.61 -1.17 -24.94
CA SER A 141 18.54 -2.15 -25.18
C SER A 141 17.21 -1.51 -25.61
N ALA A 142 17.18 -0.18 -25.79
CA ALA A 142 15.97 0.53 -26.17
C ALA A 142 15.53 0.18 -27.60
N ASP A 143 14.25 -0.16 -27.76
CA ASP A 143 13.58 -0.36 -29.05
C ASP A 143 12.25 0.41 -29.06
N PRO A 144 12.29 1.73 -29.31
CA PRO A 144 11.10 2.58 -29.25
C PRO A 144 10.03 2.20 -30.29
N ASP A 145 10.43 1.71 -31.46
CA ASP A 145 9.47 1.36 -32.52
C ASP A 145 8.68 0.10 -32.18
N ARG A 146 9.32 -0.89 -31.58
CA ARG A 146 8.66 -2.07 -31.01
C ARG A 146 7.65 -1.67 -29.91
N VAL A 147 8.04 -0.79 -29.01
CA VAL A 147 7.19 -0.36 -27.89
C VAL A 147 5.98 0.44 -28.39
N ILE A 148 6.14 1.28 -29.41
CA ILE A 148 5.02 1.97 -30.05
C ILE A 148 4.01 0.96 -30.60
N GLN A 149 4.48 -0.02 -31.37
CA GLN A 149 3.62 -1.08 -31.91
C GLN A 149 2.91 -1.86 -30.81
N GLU A 150 3.61 -2.14 -29.71
CA GLU A 150 3.05 -2.82 -28.56
C GLU A 150 1.94 -2.00 -27.88
N ILE A 151 2.11 -0.68 -27.75
CA ILE A 151 1.07 0.21 -27.21
C ILE A 151 -0.20 0.16 -28.09
N GLU A 152 -0.03 0.20 -29.42
CA GLU A 152 -1.15 0.13 -30.34
C GLU A 152 -1.85 -1.23 -30.33
N ASP A 153 -1.09 -2.32 -30.33
CA ASP A 153 -1.63 -3.69 -30.43
C ASP A 153 -2.28 -4.14 -29.10
N VAL A 154 -1.70 -3.77 -27.96
CA VAL A 154 -2.13 -4.28 -26.65
C VAL A 154 -3.13 -3.34 -25.97
N ILE A 155 -2.86 -2.04 -25.98
CA ILE A 155 -3.72 -1.05 -25.33
C ILE A 155 -4.81 -0.54 -26.30
N GLY A 156 -4.49 -0.49 -27.60
CA GLY A 156 -5.42 -0.04 -28.62
C GLY A 156 -5.49 1.48 -28.78
N ILE A 157 -4.49 2.23 -28.30
CA ILE A 157 -4.41 3.68 -28.45
C ILE A 157 -3.36 4.05 -29.51
N PRO A 158 -3.60 5.10 -30.36
CA PRO A 158 -2.62 5.56 -31.33
C PRO A 158 -1.32 6.01 -30.67
N ALA A 159 -0.17 5.53 -31.17
CA ALA A 159 1.13 5.85 -30.59
C ALA A 159 2.21 6.18 -31.65
N GLU A 160 1.88 6.21 -32.94
CA GLU A 160 2.84 6.51 -34.03
C GLU A 160 3.62 7.82 -33.77
N ASP A 161 2.94 8.85 -33.25
CA ASP A 161 3.50 10.18 -32.99
C ASP A 161 3.89 10.38 -31.53
N ALA A 162 3.99 9.29 -30.72
CA ALA A 162 4.40 9.34 -29.34
C ALA A 162 5.82 9.93 -29.19
N PRO A 163 6.03 10.91 -28.30
CA PRO A 163 7.35 11.46 -28.04
C PRO A 163 8.32 10.38 -27.55
N LYS A 164 9.44 10.23 -28.25
CA LYS A 164 10.55 9.36 -27.87
C LYS A 164 11.54 10.20 -27.05
N ILE A 165 11.67 9.93 -25.76
CA ILE A 165 12.40 10.77 -24.80
C ILE A 165 13.44 10.00 -24.00
N SER A 166 14.37 10.73 -23.41
CA SER A 166 15.12 10.32 -22.24
C SER A 166 14.94 11.35 -21.13
N ALA A 167 14.12 11.02 -20.15
CA ALA A 167 13.92 11.89 -18.98
C ALA A 167 15.24 12.11 -18.24
N LYS A 168 16.04 11.06 -18.08
CA LYS A 168 17.37 11.13 -17.43
C LYS A 168 18.33 12.08 -18.15
N ALA A 169 18.43 11.99 -19.46
CA ALA A 169 19.32 12.81 -20.27
C ALA A 169 18.72 14.16 -20.68
N GLY A 170 17.44 14.43 -20.37
CA GLY A 170 16.73 15.65 -20.76
C GLY A 170 16.45 15.74 -22.28
N ILE A 171 16.40 14.59 -22.96
CA ILE A 171 16.22 14.55 -24.43
C ILE A 171 14.74 14.63 -24.76
N ASN A 172 14.38 15.57 -25.65
CA ASN A 172 13.06 15.72 -26.28
C ASN A 172 11.87 15.95 -25.32
N ILE A 173 12.10 16.46 -24.09
CA ILE A 173 11.05 16.66 -23.09
C ILE A 173 10.04 17.74 -23.53
N HIS A 174 10.48 18.78 -24.26
CA HIS A 174 9.57 19.78 -24.83
C HIS A 174 8.48 19.19 -25.73
N ALA A 175 8.74 18.06 -26.41
CA ALA A 175 7.72 17.41 -27.22
C ALA A 175 6.57 16.87 -26.38
N VAL A 176 6.82 16.44 -25.15
CA VAL A 176 5.78 16.01 -24.22
C VAL A 176 4.87 17.18 -23.83
N LEU A 177 5.45 18.34 -23.48
CA LEU A 177 4.66 19.53 -23.12
C LEU A 177 3.79 20.03 -24.28
N GLU A 178 4.33 20.05 -25.52
CA GLU A 178 3.55 20.40 -26.72
C GLU A 178 2.43 19.39 -26.99
N LYS A 179 2.68 18.12 -26.75
CA LYS A 179 1.68 17.05 -26.88
C LYS A 179 0.54 17.24 -25.87
N VAL A 180 0.86 17.58 -24.61
CA VAL A 180 -0.12 17.95 -23.57
C VAL A 180 -0.99 19.14 -24.01
N VAL A 181 -0.40 20.17 -24.61
CA VAL A 181 -1.16 21.34 -25.13
C VAL A 181 -2.14 20.92 -26.22
N HIS A 182 -1.69 20.03 -27.14
CA HIS A 182 -2.44 19.66 -28.33
C HIS A 182 -3.52 18.61 -28.06
N ASP A 183 -3.19 17.55 -27.31
CA ASP A 183 -4.03 16.37 -27.20
C ASP A 183 -4.93 16.39 -25.96
N ILE A 184 -4.46 16.91 -24.83
CA ILE A 184 -5.30 16.97 -23.63
C ILE A 184 -6.32 18.10 -23.77
N PRO A 185 -7.63 17.82 -23.63
CA PRO A 185 -8.65 18.84 -23.74
C PRO A 185 -8.61 19.84 -22.58
N ALA A 186 -9.08 21.04 -22.84
CA ALA A 186 -9.31 22.02 -21.78
C ALA A 186 -10.45 21.56 -20.85
N PRO A 187 -10.41 21.91 -19.54
CA PRO A 187 -11.46 21.55 -18.63
C PRO A 187 -12.79 22.18 -19.03
N THR A 188 -13.87 21.45 -18.79
CA THR A 188 -15.24 21.90 -18.98
C THR A 188 -15.77 22.56 -17.70
N GLY A 189 -17.02 23.04 -17.70
CA GLY A 189 -17.72 23.57 -16.54
C GLY A 189 -18.15 25.03 -16.70
N ASP A 190 -19.22 25.39 -15.98
CA ASP A 190 -19.77 26.75 -15.96
C ASP A 190 -19.47 27.42 -14.61
N ILE A 191 -18.81 28.57 -14.67
CA ILE A 191 -18.43 29.37 -13.50
C ILE A 191 -19.67 29.92 -12.74
N ASN A 192 -20.82 30.03 -13.42
CA ASN A 192 -22.07 30.54 -12.84
C ASN A 192 -22.98 29.42 -12.30
N ALA A 193 -22.63 28.17 -12.52
CA ALA A 193 -23.35 27.03 -11.97
C ALA A 193 -23.14 26.92 -10.45
N PRO A 194 -24.00 26.16 -9.73
CA PRO A 194 -23.72 25.78 -8.35
C PRO A 194 -22.37 25.10 -8.21
N LEU A 195 -21.62 25.45 -7.17
CA LEU A 195 -20.29 24.88 -6.94
C LEU A 195 -20.36 23.35 -6.81
N ARG A 196 -19.55 22.67 -7.61
CA ARG A 196 -19.20 21.26 -7.44
C ARG A 196 -17.69 21.09 -7.58
N ALA A 197 -17.01 20.89 -6.46
CA ALA A 197 -15.58 20.63 -6.46
C ALA A 197 -15.30 19.26 -5.83
N LEU A 198 -14.45 18.46 -6.49
CA LEU A 198 -14.01 17.14 -6.03
C LEU A 198 -12.83 17.30 -5.08
N ILE A 199 -12.90 16.73 -3.89
CA ILE A 199 -11.74 16.56 -3.02
C ILE A 199 -10.98 15.32 -3.52
N PHE A 200 -9.80 15.51 -4.09
CA PHE A 200 -9.00 14.38 -4.58
C PHE A 200 -7.87 13.99 -3.63
N ASP A 201 -7.42 14.92 -2.75
CA ASP A 201 -6.47 14.64 -1.68
C ASP A 201 -6.66 15.62 -0.51
N SER A 202 -6.04 15.31 0.63
CA SER A 202 -6.02 16.19 1.80
C SER A 202 -4.81 15.91 2.67
N TYR A 203 -4.33 16.92 3.40
CA TYR A 203 -3.32 16.73 4.41
C TYR A 203 -3.55 17.62 5.63
N TYR A 204 -2.99 17.21 6.76
CA TYR A 204 -3.07 17.96 8.00
C TYR A 204 -1.81 18.82 8.20
N ASP A 205 -2.01 20.11 8.36
CA ASP A 205 -1.00 21.08 8.74
C ASP A 205 -1.23 21.51 10.20
N SER A 206 -0.18 21.52 11.02
CA SER A 206 -0.29 21.83 12.46
C SER A 206 -0.75 23.25 12.76
N TYR A 207 -0.63 24.17 11.79
CA TYR A 207 -1.00 25.59 11.93
C TYR A 207 -2.33 25.91 11.25
N LYS A 208 -2.59 25.32 10.07
CA LYS A 208 -3.76 25.61 9.25
C LYS A 208 -4.91 24.61 9.44
N GLY A 209 -4.66 23.49 10.11
CA GLY A 209 -5.58 22.37 10.19
C GLY A 209 -5.57 21.53 8.90
N VAL A 210 -6.70 20.92 8.55
CA VAL A 210 -6.82 20.15 7.32
C VAL A 210 -6.88 21.08 6.12
N ILE A 211 -5.98 20.84 5.16
CA ILE A 211 -5.95 21.47 3.85
C ILE A 211 -6.49 20.44 2.87
N ILE A 212 -7.53 20.79 2.13
CA ILE A 212 -8.14 19.94 1.11
C ILE A 212 -7.70 20.39 -0.28
N TYR A 213 -7.27 19.44 -1.10
CA TYR A 213 -6.99 19.65 -2.52
C TYR A 213 -8.25 19.39 -3.32
N VAL A 214 -8.62 20.36 -4.14
CA VAL A 214 -9.89 20.35 -4.85
C VAL A 214 -9.70 20.58 -6.34
N ARG A 215 -10.52 19.89 -7.12
CA ARG A 215 -10.73 20.15 -8.54
C ARG A 215 -12.14 20.74 -8.74
N LEU A 216 -12.23 22.01 -9.14
CA LEU A 216 -13.51 22.64 -9.41
C LEU A 216 -14.04 22.16 -10.77
N LYS A 217 -15.09 21.35 -10.75
CA LYS A 217 -15.78 20.95 -11.99
C LYS A 217 -16.75 22.03 -12.44
N GLU A 218 -17.46 22.68 -11.51
CA GLU A 218 -18.41 23.77 -11.78
C GLU A 218 -18.38 24.80 -10.67
N GLY A 219 -18.82 26.03 -10.99
CA GLY A 219 -18.96 27.12 -10.03
C GLY A 219 -17.65 27.81 -9.70
N GLN A 220 -17.65 28.48 -8.57
CA GLN A 220 -16.51 29.23 -8.02
C GLN A 220 -16.60 29.27 -6.50
N ILE A 221 -15.47 29.53 -5.84
CA ILE A 221 -15.37 29.64 -4.38
C ILE A 221 -14.35 30.70 -3.98
N HIS A 222 -14.67 31.49 -2.94
CA HIS A 222 -13.84 32.59 -2.48
C HIS A 222 -13.58 32.50 -0.96
N PRO A 223 -12.51 33.12 -0.45
CA PRO A 223 -12.32 33.29 0.98
C PRO A 223 -13.52 34.01 1.61
N GLY A 224 -14.04 33.45 2.72
CA GLY A 224 -15.23 33.93 3.41
C GLY A 224 -16.54 33.24 3.02
N ASP A 225 -16.55 32.46 1.94
CA ASP A 225 -17.71 31.62 1.58
C ASP A 225 -17.94 30.51 2.59
N GLU A 226 -19.21 30.18 2.83
CA GLU A 226 -19.58 29.01 3.61
C GLU A 226 -19.82 27.82 2.67
N PHE A 227 -19.08 26.73 2.88
CA PHE A 227 -19.20 25.52 2.08
C PHE A 227 -19.64 24.32 2.89
N LYS A 228 -20.27 23.38 2.22
CA LYS A 228 -20.74 22.11 2.75
C LYS A 228 -20.09 20.95 2.02
N LEU A 229 -19.69 19.95 2.77
CA LEU A 229 -19.26 18.63 2.27
C LEU A 229 -20.49 17.76 2.11
N MET A 230 -20.74 17.23 0.91
CA MET A 230 -22.02 16.60 0.58
C MET A 230 -22.17 15.21 1.24
N ALA A 231 -21.09 14.43 1.36
CA ALA A 231 -21.13 13.10 1.94
C ALA A 231 -21.18 13.14 3.48
N THR A 232 -20.35 13.97 4.12
CA THR A 232 -20.32 14.08 5.59
C THR A 232 -21.39 15.01 6.14
N GLY A 233 -21.89 15.94 5.33
CA GLY A 233 -22.82 16.99 5.74
C GLY A 233 -22.19 18.11 6.56
N SER A 234 -20.88 18.08 6.81
CA SER A 234 -20.15 19.06 7.59
C SER A 234 -20.07 20.40 6.86
N VAL A 235 -20.16 21.50 7.62
CA VAL A 235 -20.16 22.88 7.09
C VAL A 235 -19.01 23.66 7.66
N PHE A 236 -18.29 24.38 6.80
CA PHE A 236 -17.11 25.18 7.16
C PHE A 236 -17.08 26.49 6.39
N ASN A 237 -16.27 27.45 6.87
CA ASN A 237 -15.99 28.69 6.14
C ASN A 237 -14.62 28.60 5.49
N VAL A 238 -14.52 29.07 4.24
CA VAL A 238 -13.25 29.19 3.53
C VAL A 238 -12.40 30.28 4.21
N VAL A 239 -11.28 29.86 4.79
CA VAL A 239 -10.30 30.78 5.37
C VAL A 239 -9.34 31.29 4.30
N GLU A 240 -8.89 30.38 3.44
CA GLU A 240 -7.92 30.64 2.39
C GLU A 240 -8.12 29.64 1.25
N CYS A 241 -7.93 30.07 0.03
CA CYS A 241 -7.82 29.22 -1.15
C CYS A 241 -6.69 29.69 -2.05
N GLY A 242 -6.22 28.83 -2.95
CA GLY A 242 -5.13 29.16 -3.86
C GLY A 242 -4.65 28.00 -4.71
N LEU A 243 -3.55 28.24 -5.43
CA LEU A 243 -2.88 27.30 -6.30
C LEU A 243 -1.67 26.69 -5.61
N MET A 244 -1.32 25.45 -5.97
CA MET A 244 -0.16 24.74 -5.43
C MET A 244 1.01 24.81 -6.41
N HIS A 245 2.01 25.63 -6.10
CA HIS A 245 3.27 25.65 -6.84
C HIS A 245 4.31 24.74 -6.16
N ALA A 246 5.28 24.27 -6.92
CA ALA A 246 6.31 23.35 -6.44
C ALA A 246 7.12 23.85 -5.23
N THR A 247 7.22 25.16 -5.05
CA THR A 247 8.01 25.79 -3.97
C THR A 247 7.16 26.21 -2.78
N ALA A 248 5.94 26.68 -3.00
CA ALA A 248 5.02 27.13 -1.96
C ALA A 248 3.62 27.35 -2.52
N PRO A 249 2.55 27.20 -1.71
CA PRO A 249 1.20 27.55 -2.11
C PRO A 249 1.05 29.06 -2.36
N GLU A 250 0.37 29.42 -3.45
CA GLU A 250 0.04 30.80 -3.80
C GLU A 250 -1.43 31.07 -3.47
N LYS A 251 -1.68 32.10 -2.63
CA LYS A 251 -3.04 32.52 -2.30
C LYS A 251 -3.67 33.27 -3.46
N THR A 252 -4.93 32.94 -3.74
CA THR A 252 -5.73 33.59 -4.76
C THR A 252 -7.00 34.20 -4.18
N ASP A 253 -7.63 35.14 -4.91
CA ASP A 253 -8.90 35.76 -4.54
C ASP A 253 -10.09 34.79 -4.66
N GLY A 254 -9.92 33.65 -5.32
CA GLY A 254 -10.90 32.60 -5.53
C GLY A 254 -10.38 31.50 -6.41
N LEU A 255 -11.12 30.40 -6.48
CA LEU A 255 -10.92 29.30 -7.43
C LEU A 255 -12.16 29.19 -8.31
N TYR A 256 -11.95 28.83 -9.58
CA TYR A 256 -12.96 28.84 -10.62
C TYR A 256 -13.10 27.50 -11.32
N ALA A 257 -14.25 27.27 -11.97
CA ALA A 257 -14.50 26.06 -12.74
C ALA A 257 -13.36 25.78 -13.74
N GLY A 258 -12.76 24.61 -13.64
CA GLY A 258 -11.59 24.20 -14.44
C GLY A 258 -10.29 24.15 -13.65
N GLU A 259 -10.16 24.88 -12.56
CA GLU A 259 -8.92 24.96 -11.80
C GLU A 259 -8.75 23.83 -10.79
N VAL A 260 -7.49 23.53 -10.48
CA VAL A 260 -7.05 22.67 -9.39
C VAL A 260 -6.39 23.55 -8.35
N GLY A 261 -6.76 23.40 -7.09
CA GLY A 261 -6.20 24.23 -6.04
C GLY A 261 -6.43 23.64 -4.65
N TYR A 262 -6.18 24.45 -3.64
CA TYR A 262 -6.41 24.07 -2.25
C TYR A 262 -7.40 25.01 -1.55
N ILE A 263 -8.06 24.47 -0.53
CA ILE A 263 -8.96 25.21 0.37
C ILE A 263 -8.58 24.87 1.81
N THR A 264 -8.56 25.90 2.67
CA THR A 264 -8.50 25.73 4.13
C THR A 264 -9.78 26.22 4.77
N GLY A 265 -10.35 25.45 5.68
CA GLY A 265 -11.66 25.75 6.28
C GLY A 265 -11.71 25.61 7.78
N SER A 266 -10.59 25.67 8.50
CA SER A 266 -10.51 25.36 9.94
C SER A 266 -11.06 23.98 10.28
N ILE A 267 -10.94 23.03 9.37
CA ILE A 267 -11.33 21.64 9.53
C ILE A 267 -10.34 20.99 10.51
N LYS A 268 -10.85 20.38 11.58
CA LYS A 268 -10.01 19.87 12.67
C LYS A 268 -9.59 18.42 12.48
N THR A 269 -10.40 17.63 11.79
CA THR A 269 -10.17 16.20 11.59
C THR A 269 -10.41 15.81 10.15
N LEU A 270 -9.61 14.86 9.62
CA LEU A 270 -9.84 14.32 8.27
C LEU A 270 -11.16 13.53 8.17
N ALA A 271 -11.66 13.01 9.27
CA ALA A 271 -12.98 12.36 9.30
C ALA A 271 -14.11 13.30 8.84
N ASP A 272 -13.92 14.61 9.02
CA ASP A 272 -14.88 15.63 8.57
C ASP A 272 -14.74 15.95 7.06
N ALA A 273 -13.55 15.74 6.47
CA ALA A 273 -13.24 16.07 5.07
C ALA A 273 -12.70 14.83 4.34
N LYS A 274 -13.59 13.92 4.01
CA LYS A 274 -13.20 12.66 3.34
C LYS A 274 -12.81 12.93 1.89
N VAL A 275 -11.71 12.32 1.47
CA VAL A 275 -11.26 12.37 0.07
C VAL A 275 -12.28 11.64 -0.81
N GLY A 276 -12.59 12.21 -1.99
CA GLY A 276 -13.67 11.77 -2.87
C GLY A 276 -15.01 12.48 -2.62
N ASP A 277 -15.15 13.28 -1.53
CA ASP A 277 -16.35 14.04 -1.25
C ASP A 277 -16.47 15.26 -2.18
N THR A 278 -17.69 15.78 -2.30
CA THR A 278 -18.02 16.96 -3.10
C THR A 278 -18.21 18.19 -2.22
N VAL A 279 -17.49 19.24 -2.55
CA VAL A 279 -17.65 20.57 -1.94
C VAL A 279 -18.73 21.34 -2.70
N THR A 280 -19.70 21.92 -1.97
CA THR A 280 -20.71 22.84 -2.52
C THR A 280 -20.91 24.04 -1.60
N LEU A 281 -21.45 25.16 -2.12
CA LEU A 281 -21.76 26.32 -1.29
C LEU A 281 -23.10 26.14 -0.57
N THR A 282 -23.19 26.55 0.69
CA THR A 282 -24.45 26.54 1.44
C THR A 282 -25.46 27.55 0.90
N SER A 283 -24.99 28.65 0.30
CA SER A 283 -25.82 29.72 -0.30
C SER A 283 -26.48 29.30 -1.61
N ASN A 284 -25.84 28.40 -2.38
CA ASN A 284 -26.33 27.88 -3.66
C ASN A 284 -25.88 26.44 -3.82
N PRO A 285 -26.49 25.47 -3.07
CA PRO A 285 -26.05 24.11 -3.03
C PRO A 285 -26.33 23.38 -4.35
N ALA A 286 -25.40 22.53 -4.76
CA ALA A 286 -25.63 21.58 -5.84
C ALA A 286 -26.62 20.48 -5.40
N GLU A 287 -27.42 20.00 -6.34
CA GLU A 287 -28.43 18.97 -6.08
C GLU A 287 -27.81 17.57 -5.94
N GLU A 288 -26.75 17.27 -6.75
CA GLU A 288 -26.13 15.95 -6.82
C GLU A 288 -24.62 16.06 -6.60
N PRO A 289 -24.03 15.12 -5.82
CA PRO A 289 -22.58 15.04 -5.65
C PRO A 289 -21.90 14.60 -6.96
N LEU A 290 -20.60 14.84 -7.06
CA LEU A 290 -19.78 14.28 -8.12
C LEU A 290 -19.67 12.74 -7.95
N PRO A 291 -19.65 11.96 -9.05
CA PRO A 291 -19.50 10.52 -8.97
C PRO A 291 -18.11 10.14 -8.46
N GLY A 292 -17.99 8.94 -7.89
CA GLY A 292 -16.69 8.36 -7.54
C GLY A 292 -16.34 8.36 -6.06
N TYR A 293 -17.22 8.85 -5.17
CA TYR A 293 -16.99 8.67 -3.74
C TYR A 293 -17.06 7.19 -3.36
N ARG A 294 -15.92 6.65 -2.90
CA ARG A 294 -15.83 5.32 -2.28
C ARG A 294 -14.92 5.44 -1.05
N GLU A 295 -15.21 4.72 0.01
CA GLU A 295 -14.29 4.62 1.14
C GLU A 295 -13.21 3.58 0.83
N ALA A 296 -11.97 3.92 1.16
CA ALA A 296 -10.89 2.94 1.13
C ALA A 296 -11.18 1.85 2.17
N GLN A 297 -11.20 0.60 1.73
CA GLN A 297 -11.41 -0.53 2.64
C GLN A 297 -10.07 -1.23 2.85
N PRO A 298 -9.60 -1.35 4.10
CA PRO A 298 -8.43 -2.13 4.41
C PRO A 298 -8.61 -3.59 3.99
N MET A 299 -7.57 -4.16 3.40
CA MET A 299 -7.53 -5.56 2.97
C MET A 299 -6.57 -6.41 3.81
N VAL A 300 -5.56 -5.80 4.40
CA VAL A 300 -4.53 -6.44 5.20
C VAL A 300 -4.57 -5.90 6.62
N PHE A 301 -4.53 -6.77 7.60
CA PHE A 301 -4.63 -6.41 9.02
C PHE A 301 -3.45 -7.00 9.81
N CYS A 302 -2.84 -6.21 10.68
CA CYS A 302 -1.89 -6.73 11.67
C CYS A 302 -2.03 -6.01 13.01
N GLY A 303 -1.59 -6.66 14.09
CA GLY A 303 -1.43 -6.03 15.40
C GLY A 303 -0.09 -5.32 15.47
N ILE A 304 -0.07 -4.07 15.94
CA ILE A 304 1.15 -3.29 16.20
C ILE A 304 1.25 -3.02 17.70
N TYR A 305 2.37 -3.40 18.28
CA TYR A 305 2.63 -3.29 19.72
C TYR A 305 3.96 -2.59 19.97
N PRO A 306 4.06 -1.69 20.96
CA PRO A 306 5.34 -1.13 21.34
C PRO A 306 6.15 -2.19 22.11
N VAL A 307 7.47 -2.27 21.85
CA VAL A 307 8.37 -3.15 22.61
C VAL A 307 8.34 -2.81 24.11
N ASP A 308 8.34 -1.52 24.43
CA ASP A 308 8.11 -1.02 25.79
C ASP A 308 6.63 -0.66 25.97
N GLY A 309 5.90 -1.43 26.76
CA GLY A 309 4.49 -1.20 27.05
C GLY A 309 4.17 0.18 27.66
N ALA A 310 5.15 0.87 28.27
CA ALA A 310 5.00 2.24 28.76
C ALA A 310 4.78 3.24 27.60
N ARG A 311 5.21 2.91 26.38
CA ARG A 311 5.07 3.75 25.18
C ARG A 311 3.75 3.55 24.41
N TYR A 312 2.77 2.83 24.98
CA TYR A 312 1.45 2.66 24.36
C TYR A 312 0.78 4.01 23.99
N GLY A 313 0.88 5.00 24.88
CA GLY A 313 0.36 6.36 24.63
C GLY A 313 1.05 7.03 23.43
N ASP A 314 2.38 6.90 23.33
CA ASP A 314 3.16 7.46 22.22
C ASP A 314 2.76 6.80 20.88
N LEU A 315 2.53 5.48 20.88
CA LEU A 315 2.07 4.75 19.69
C LEU A 315 0.67 5.21 19.26
N LYS A 316 -0.24 5.40 20.22
CA LYS A 316 -1.57 5.94 19.94
C LYS A 316 -1.50 7.31 19.27
N ASP A 317 -0.75 8.23 19.86
CA ASP A 317 -0.59 9.60 19.34
C ASP A 317 0.06 9.61 17.95
N ALA A 318 1.00 8.68 17.70
CA ALA A 318 1.64 8.54 16.40
C ALA A 318 0.67 8.02 15.34
N LEU A 319 -0.12 6.98 15.65
CA LEU A 319 -1.15 6.44 14.75
C LEU A 319 -2.24 7.48 14.43
N GLU A 320 -2.71 8.23 15.44
CA GLU A 320 -3.66 9.34 15.23
C GLU A 320 -3.09 10.40 14.28
N LYS A 321 -1.81 10.77 14.43
CA LYS A 321 -1.14 11.73 13.54
C LYS A 321 -0.95 11.19 12.13
N LEU A 322 -0.59 9.92 11.98
CA LEU A 322 -0.48 9.28 10.65
C LEU A 322 -1.83 9.21 9.97
N GLN A 323 -2.89 8.84 10.70
CA GLN A 323 -4.26 8.79 10.17
C GLN A 323 -4.77 10.18 9.72
N LEU A 324 -4.26 11.28 10.30
CA LEU A 324 -4.55 12.64 9.80
C LEU A 324 -4.02 12.90 8.38
N ASN A 325 -3.06 12.11 7.90
CA ASN A 325 -2.48 12.25 6.57
C ASN A 325 -2.69 11.02 5.68
N ASP A 326 -3.38 10.00 6.21
CA ASP A 326 -3.61 8.73 5.53
C ASP A 326 -5.02 8.21 5.88
N ALA A 327 -5.98 8.54 5.04
CA ALA A 327 -7.38 8.17 5.24
C ALA A 327 -7.64 6.65 5.11
N ALA A 328 -6.68 5.89 4.56
CA ALA A 328 -6.78 4.45 4.39
C ALA A 328 -6.33 3.68 5.63
N LEU A 329 -5.55 4.30 6.51
CA LEU A 329 -5.13 3.69 7.77
C LEU A 329 -6.30 3.63 8.76
N SER A 330 -6.67 2.43 9.17
CA SER A 330 -7.60 2.21 10.28
C SER A 330 -6.89 1.54 11.44
N PHE A 331 -7.28 1.87 12.69
CA PHE A 331 -6.74 1.20 13.85
C PHE A 331 -7.74 1.20 15.02
N ASP A 332 -7.76 0.08 15.73
CA ASP A 332 -8.57 -0.14 16.93
C ASP A 332 -7.69 -0.66 18.06
N PRO A 333 -7.99 -0.29 19.34
CA PRO A 333 -7.26 -0.83 20.47
C PRO A 333 -7.33 -2.36 20.52
N GLU A 334 -6.19 -3.00 20.71
CA GLU A 334 -6.05 -4.44 20.84
C GLU A 334 -5.23 -4.80 22.07
N THR A 335 -5.53 -5.96 22.67
CA THR A 335 -4.76 -6.47 23.80
C THR A 335 -4.33 -7.91 23.51
N SER A 336 -3.03 -8.14 23.59
CA SER A 336 -2.43 -9.47 23.51
C SER A 336 -1.97 -9.93 24.89
N VAL A 337 -2.23 -11.19 25.22
CA VAL A 337 -1.73 -11.79 26.47
C VAL A 337 -0.19 -11.82 26.47
N ALA A 338 0.42 -12.01 25.29
CA ALA A 338 1.86 -12.09 25.14
C ALA A 338 2.56 -10.72 25.03
N LEU A 339 1.93 -9.74 24.35
CA LEU A 339 2.55 -8.46 23.98
C LEU A 339 2.01 -7.26 24.74
N GLY A 340 0.91 -7.42 25.50
CA GLY A 340 0.27 -6.34 26.23
C GLY A 340 -0.69 -5.52 25.36
N PHE A 341 -0.70 -4.19 25.59
CA PHE A 341 -1.57 -3.27 24.88
C PHE A 341 -0.94 -2.81 23.56
N GLY A 342 -1.74 -2.80 22.50
CA GLY A 342 -1.36 -2.36 21.16
C GLY A 342 -2.57 -1.95 20.35
N PHE A 343 -2.45 -1.99 19.03
CA PHE A 343 -3.51 -1.63 18.11
C PHE A 343 -3.60 -2.66 16.98
N ARG A 344 -4.83 -3.03 16.63
CA ARG A 344 -5.15 -3.74 15.41
C ARG A 344 -5.26 -2.72 14.29
N CYS A 345 -4.35 -2.76 13.33
CA CYS A 345 -4.28 -1.82 12.22
C CYS A 345 -4.72 -2.49 10.92
N GLY A 346 -5.44 -1.74 10.08
CA GLY A 346 -5.85 -2.15 8.75
C GLY A 346 -5.17 -1.29 7.69
N PHE A 347 -4.75 -1.93 6.59
CA PHE A 347 -3.95 -1.36 5.51
C PHE A 347 -4.51 -1.75 4.14
N LEU A 348 -4.24 -0.95 3.11
CA LEU A 348 -4.62 -1.26 1.73
C LEU A 348 -3.92 -2.51 1.19
N GLY A 349 -2.66 -2.71 1.55
CA GLY A 349 -1.83 -3.83 1.15
C GLY A 349 -0.57 -3.94 1.99
N LEU A 350 0.37 -4.80 1.56
CA LEU A 350 1.63 -5.01 2.28
C LEU A 350 2.56 -3.81 2.24
N LEU A 351 2.71 -3.21 1.07
CA LEU A 351 3.58 -2.04 0.92
C LEU A 351 3.09 -0.88 1.79
N HIS A 352 1.77 -0.67 1.84
CA HIS A 352 1.17 0.32 2.73
C HIS A 352 1.49 0.00 4.21
N MET A 353 1.36 -1.26 4.63
CA MET A 353 1.71 -1.70 5.99
C MET A 353 3.19 -1.42 6.33
N GLU A 354 4.10 -1.77 5.42
CA GLU A 354 5.54 -1.54 5.60
C GLU A 354 5.88 -0.05 5.72
N ILE A 355 5.27 0.78 4.88
CA ILE A 355 5.45 2.24 4.92
C ILE A 355 5.00 2.81 6.26
N ILE A 356 3.81 2.44 6.74
CA ILE A 356 3.31 2.90 8.03
C ILE A 356 4.21 2.43 9.17
N GLN A 357 4.67 1.18 9.14
CA GLN A 357 5.60 0.67 10.14
C GLN A 357 6.92 1.46 10.14
N GLU A 358 7.56 1.64 8.98
CA GLU A 358 8.80 2.42 8.87
C GLU A 358 8.63 3.87 9.31
N ARG A 359 7.49 4.50 9.01
CA ARG A 359 7.17 5.85 9.48
C ARG A 359 7.05 5.91 11.00
N LEU A 360 6.36 4.96 11.62
CA LEU A 360 6.27 4.87 13.08
C LEU A 360 7.66 4.69 13.73
N GLU A 361 8.53 3.88 13.14
CA GLU A 361 9.88 3.65 13.63
C GLU A 361 10.80 4.86 13.44
N ARG A 362 10.78 5.50 12.25
CA ARG A 362 11.71 6.59 11.89
C ARG A 362 11.24 7.98 12.37
N GLU A 363 9.98 8.34 12.08
CA GLU A 363 9.46 9.68 12.40
C GLU A 363 9.13 9.82 13.91
N TYR A 364 8.64 8.73 14.54
CA TYR A 364 8.22 8.74 15.95
C TYR A 364 9.16 7.98 16.87
N GLN A 365 10.23 7.39 16.33
CA GLN A 365 11.27 6.65 17.09
C GLN A 365 10.67 5.59 18.02
N LEU A 366 9.72 4.82 17.50
CA LEU A 366 9.06 3.73 18.20
C LEU A 366 9.69 2.39 17.82
N ASP A 367 10.09 1.62 18.83
CA ASP A 367 10.45 0.21 18.62
C ASP A 367 9.17 -0.63 18.66
N LEU A 368 8.86 -1.33 17.57
CA LEU A 368 7.58 -1.99 17.37
C LEU A 368 7.71 -3.51 17.20
N ILE A 369 6.69 -4.22 17.65
CA ILE A 369 6.45 -5.63 17.32
C ILE A 369 5.17 -5.67 16.48
N THR A 370 5.26 -6.18 15.26
CA THR A 370 4.12 -6.44 14.39
C THR A 370 3.75 -7.91 14.44
N THR A 371 2.46 -8.22 14.47
CA THR A 371 1.98 -9.59 14.28
C THR A 371 1.96 -9.96 12.81
N ALA A 372 1.74 -11.23 12.50
CA ALA A 372 1.56 -11.66 11.12
C ALA A 372 0.39 -10.91 10.45
N PRO A 373 0.57 -10.45 9.21
CA PRO A 373 -0.54 -9.89 8.46
C PRO A 373 -1.61 -10.95 8.22
N SER A 374 -2.87 -10.54 8.26
CA SER A 374 -4.03 -11.39 7.99
C SER A 374 -5.00 -10.67 7.07
N VAL A 375 -5.86 -11.44 6.41
CA VAL A 375 -6.98 -10.92 5.62
C VAL A 375 -8.27 -11.04 6.43
N ILE A 376 -9.35 -10.44 5.94
CA ILE A 376 -10.68 -10.64 6.52
C ILE A 376 -11.25 -11.95 5.99
N TYR A 377 -11.65 -12.84 6.89
CA TYR A 377 -12.36 -14.07 6.58
C TYR A 377 -13.85 -13.92 6.89
N ARG A 378 -14.71 -14.47 6.05
CA ARG A 378 -16.16 -14.48 6.28
C ARG A 378 -16.57 -15.84 6.84
N ILE A 379 -17.06 -15.84 8.07
CA ILE A 379 -17.45 -17.05 8.78
C ILE A 379 -18.96 -17.06 8.99
N THR A 380 -19.63 -18.07 8.45
CA THR A 380 -21.04 -18.35 8.73
C THR A 380 -21.11 -19.37 9.85
N ARG A 381 -21.74 -19.00 10.94
CA ARG A 381 -21.96 -19.90 12.10
C ARG A 381 -23.15 -20.84 11.88
N THR A 382 -23.22 -21.89 12.67
CA THR A 382 -24.31 -22.88 12.67
C THR A 382 -25.69 -22.31 13.03
N ASP A 383 -25.72 -21.15 13.69
CA ASP A 383 -26.95 -20.39 13.97
C ASP A 383 -27.37 -19.44 12.83
N GLY A 384 -26.60 -19.41 11.73
CA GLY A 384 -26.84 -18.57 10.56
C GLY A 384 -26.25 -17.16 10.65
N THR A 385 -25.59 -16.79 11.75
CA THR A 385 -24.90 -15.49 11.85
C THR A 385 -23.65 -15.46 10.97
N VAL A 386 -23.41 -14.33 10.29
CA VAL A 386 -22.23 -14.09 9.45
C VAL A 386 -21.32 -13.10 10.17
N GLU A 387 -20.08 -13.49 10.38
CA GLU A 387 -19.07 -12.67 11.03
C GLU A 387 -17.87 -12.45 10.09
N MET A 388 -17.34 -11.23 10.09
CA MET A 388 -16.09 -10.89 9.41
C MET A 388 -14.96 -10.95 10.44
N ILE A 389 -14.00 -11.85 10.22
CA ILE A 389 -12.91 -12.14 11.16
C ILE A 389 -11.59 -11.67 10.54
N ASP A 390 -11.01 -10.62 11.10
CA ASP A 390 -9.70 -10.08 10.74
C ASP A 390 -8.59 -10.55 11.70
N ASN A 391 -8.99 -10.93 12.93
CA ASN A 391 -8.07 -11.36 14.00
C ASN A 391 -8.21 -12.86 14.26
N PRO A 392 -7.12 -13.65 14.15
CA PRO A 392 -7.16 -15.09 14.44
C PRO A 392 -7.65 -15.44 15.84
N THR A 393 -7.50 -14.54 16.83
CA THR A 393 -7.97 -14.80 18.20
C THR A 393 -9.50 -14.90 18.28
N ASN A 394 -10.21 -14.23 17.39
CA ASN A 394 -11.67 -14.21 17.30
C ASN A 394 -12.24 -15.36 16.48
N TYR A 395 -11.39 -16.24 15.93
CA TYR A 395 -11.84 -17.37 15.11
C TYR A 395 -12.68 -18.34 15.96
N PRO A 396 -13.94 -18.65 15.56
CA PRO A 396 -14.84 -19.48 16.36
C PRO A 396 -14.35 -20.92 16.51
N ASP A 397 -14.89 -21.61 17.52
CA ASP A 397 -14.67 -23.07 17.65
C ASP A 397 -15.16 -23.79 16.38
N PRO A 398 -14.42 -24.75 15.83
CA PRO A 398 -14.80 -25.47 14.61
C PRO A 398 -16.21 -26.07 14.65
N SER A 399 -16.73 -26.44 15.83
CA SER A 399 -18.08 -26.97 16.00
C SER A 399 -19.20 -25.95 15.76
N LEU A 400 -18.87 -24.66 15.82
CA LEU A 400 -19.79 -23.53 15.61
C LEU A 400 -19.75 -22.98 14.18
N ILE A 401 -18.83 -23.49 13.34
CA ILE A 401 -18.66 -23.01 11.96
C ILE A 401 -19.49 -23.89 11.02
N GLN A 402 -20.41 -23.28 10.29
CA GLN A 402 -21.13 -23.90 9.19
C GLN A 402 -20.33 -23.79 7.89
N MET A 403 -19.79 -22.59 7.60
CA MET A 403 -19.03 -22.29 6.39
C MET A 403 -17.96 -21.26 6.69
N ALA A 404 -16.77 -21.48 6.18
CA ALA A 404 -15.66 -20.51 6.21
C ALA A 404 -15.31 -20.13 4.77
N GLU A 405 -15.11 -18.84 4.54
CA GLU A 405 -14.80 -18.28 3.23
C GLU A 405 -13.59 -17.33 3.34
N GLU A 406 -12.74 -17.38 2.31
CA GLU A 406 -11.59 -16.49 2.18
C GLU A 406 -11.72 -15.59 0.95
N PRO A 407 -11.15 -14.36 0.99
CA PRO A 407 -11.12 -13.48 -0.16
C PRO A 407 -10.15 -14.01 -1.21
N VAL A 408 -10.59 -14.03 -2.47
CA VAL A 408 -9.75 -14.36 -3.62
C VAL A 408 -9.60 -13.15 -4.52
N THR A 409 -8.50 -13.14 -5.25
CA THR A 409 -8.14 -12.07 -6.19
C THR A 409 -8.16 -12.58 -7.61
N ASP A 410 -8.46 -11.71 -8.53
CA ASP A 410 -8.23 -11.86 -9.95
C ASP A 410 -6.81 -11.32 -10.23
N ALA A 411 -5.91 -12.17 -10.67
CA ALA A 411 -4.49 -11.89 -10.68
C ALA A 411 -3.88 -12.07 -12.08
N HIS A 412 -3.20 -11.03 -12.57
CA HIS A 412 -2.51 -11.02 -13.85
C HIS A 412 -1.00 -10.98 -13.66
N ILE A 413 -0.29 -11.90 -14.31
CA ILE A 413 1.16 -12.03 -14.23
C ILE A 413 1.74 -11.91 -15.62
N TYR A 414 2.45 -10.82 -15.88
CA TYR A 414 3.10 -10.54 -17.16
C TYR A 414 4.56 -10.97 -17.08
N ALA A 415 4.99 -11.83 -17.98
CA ALA A 415 6.36 -12.33 -17.97
C ALA A 415 6.82 -12.84 -19.34
N PRO A 416 8.15 -12.93 -19.57
CA PRO A 416 8.68 -13.66 -20.71
C PRO A 416 8.25 -15.14 -20.69
N LYS A 417 7.93 -15.69 -21.86
CA LYS A 417 7.42 -17.07 -22.03
C LYS A 417 8.32 -18.16 -21.43
N GLU A 418 9.63 -17.89 -21.31
CA GLU A 418 10.59 -18.82 -20.70
C GLU A 418 10.34 -19.07 -19.21
N TYR A 419 9.66 -18.15 -18.50
CA TYR A 419 9.35 -18.27 -17.07
C TYR A 419 7.96 -18.85 -16.78
N VAL A 420 7.14 -19.13 -17.79
CA VAL A 420 5.76 -19.65 -17.61
C VAL A 420 5.72 -20.86 -16.67
N GLY A 421 6.62 -21.83 -16.86
CA GLY A 421 6.68 -23.02 -16.00
C GLY A 421 6.94 -22.70 -14.53
N ASN A 422 7.87 -21.77 -14.26
CA ASN A 422 8.22 -21.35 -12.90
C ASN A 422 7.07 -20.61 -12.23
N ILE A 423 6.35 -19.79 -12.99
CA ILE A 423 5.19 -19.00 -12.51
C ILE A 423 4.01 -19.94 -12.23
N MET A 424 3.72 -20.88 -13.13
CA MET A 424 2.64 -21.85 -12.94
C MET A 424 2.89 -22.72 -11.71
N GLU A 425 4.13 -23.16 -11.47
CA GLU A 425 4.51 -23.88 -10.26
C GLU A 425 4.29 -23.03 -9.00
N LEU A 426 4.73 -21.76 -9.02
CA LEU A 426 4.52 -20.84 -7.90
C LEU A 426 3.03 -20.65 -7.60
N CYS A 427 2.22 -20.36 -8.62
CA CYS A 427 0.78 -20.15 -8.45
C CYS A 427 0.08 -21.41 -7.92
N GLN A 428 0.48 -22.61 -8.39
CA GLN A 428 -0.05 -23.86 -7.89
C GLN A 428 0.35 -24.10 -6.43
N ASP A 429 1.59 -23.80 -6.06
CA ASP A 429 2.04 -23.84 -4.65
C ASP A 429 1.25 -22.89 -3.76
N ARG A 430 0.75 -21.76 -4.31
CA ARG A 430 -0.09 -20.77 -3.62
C ARG A 430 -1.60 -21.02 -3.79
N ARG A 431 -2.02 -22.23 -4.10
CA ARG A 431 -3.42 -22.63 -4.28
C ARG A 431 -4.15 -21.84 -5.39
N GLY A 432 -3.41 -21.29 -6.34
CA GLY A 432 -3.96 -20.55 -7.46
C GLY A 432 -4.72 -21.46 -8.43
N THR A 433 -5.84 -20.96 -8.91
CA THR A 433 -6.62 -21.57 -9.98
C THR A 433 -6.29 -20.88 -11.29
N PHE A 434 -5.73 -21.62 -12.23
CA PHE A 434 -5.44 -21.12 -13.59
C PHE A 434 -6.75 -20.82 -14.32
N VAL A 435 -6.85 -19.63 -14.92
CA VAL A 435 -7.99 -19.22 -15.73
C VAL A 435 -7.65 -19.33 -17.20
N ASP A 436 -6.70 -18.52 -17.68
CA ASP A 436 -6.22 -18.54 -19.05
C ASP A 436 -4.78 -18.01 -19.16
N MET A 437 -4.24 -18.07 -20.37
CA MET A 437 -2.95 -17.50 -20.73
C MET A 437 -3.05 -16.88 -22.12
N GLN A 438 -2.67 -15.62 -22.24
CA GLN A 438 -2.68 -14.88 -23.48
C GLN A 438 -1.26 -14.46 -23.86
N TYR A 439 -0.95 -14.53 -25.16
CA TYR A 439 0.31 -13.99 -25.68
C TYR A 439 0.12 -12.51 -25.96
N ILE A 440 0.93 -11.69 -25.31
CA ILE A 440 0.97 -10.24 -25.53
C ILE A 440 1.75 -9.98 -26.84
N ASP A 441 2.90 -10.64 -26.96
CA ASP A 441 3.76 -10.62 -28.14
C ASP A 441 4.42 -12.00 -28.38
N ALA A 442 5.41 -12.08 -29.25
CA ALA A 442 6.11 -13.34 -29.56
C ALA A 442 6.87 -13.94 -28.36
N ASP A 443 7.23 -13.13 -27.39
CA ASP A 443 8.12 -13.49 -26.30
C ASP A 443 7.52 -13.32 -24.90
N ARG A 444 6.39 -12.61 -24.76
CA ARG A 444 5.74 -12.33 -23.47
C ARG A 444 4.31 -12.83 -23.41
N VAL A 445 3.90 -13.21 -22.20
CA VAL A 445 2.58 -13.76 -21.90
C VAL A 445 1.96 -13.04 -20.71
N ASP A 446 0.64 -12.98 -20.71
CA ASP A 446 -0.21 -12.69 -19.55
C ASP A 446 -0.75 -14.03 -19.02
N LEU A 447 -0.48 -14.34 -17.76
CA LEU A 447 -0.99 -15.50 -17.06
C LEU A 447 -2.07 -15.03 -16.08
N HIS A 448 -3.30 -15.43 -16.33
CA HIS A 448 -4.46 -15.07 -15.51
C HIS A 448 -4.77 -16.18 -14.52
N TYR A 449 -4.80 -15.81 -13.23
CA TYR A 449 -5.07 -16.71 -12.10
C TYR A 449 -6.09 -16.12 -11.14
N VAL A 450 -6.86 -17.00 -10.49
CA VAL A 450 -7.56 -16.67 -9.24
C VAL A 450 -6.71 -17.17 -8.08
N LEU A 451 -6.24 -16.24 -7.23
CA LEU A 451 -5.35 -16.53 -6.10
C LEU A 451 -6.01 -16.11 -4.79
N PRO A 452 -5.93 -16.93 -3.71
CA PRO A 452 -6.33 -16.49 -2.38
C PRO A 452 -5.47 -15.30 -1.92
N LEU A 453 -6.11 -14.22 -1.47
CA LEU A 453 -5.40 -13.02 -1.00
C LEU A 453 -4.40 -13.34 0.12
N ALA A 454 -4.75 -14.26 1.02
CA ALA A 454 -3.88 -14.72 2.09
C ALA A 454 -2.57 -15.36 1.62
N GLU A 455 -2.52 -15.88 0.40
CA GLU A 455 -1.29 -16.48 -0.18
C GLU A 455 -0.43 -15.45 -0.92
N ILE A 456 -0.99 -14.26 -1.21
CA ILE A 456 -0.29 -13.16 -1.89
C ILE A 456 0.46 -12.29 -0.86
N ILE A 457 -0.20 -12.00 0.27
CA ILE A 457 0.24 -10.99 1.24
C ILE A 457 1.53 -11.31 2.02
N TYR A 458 2.21 -12.42 1.80
CA TYR A 458 3.43 -12.70 2.54
C TYR A 458 4.69 -12.44 1.72
N ASP A 459 4.93 -13.21 0.68
CA ASP A 459 6.20 -13.21 -0.06
C ASP A 459 6.02 -13.54 -1.54
N PHE A 460 4.76 -13.54 -2.01
CA PHE A 460 4.45 -13.93 -3.38
C PHE A 460 5.20 -13.07 -4.40
N PHE A 461 5.18 -11.75 -4.21
CA PHE A 461 5.82 -10.81 -5.12
C PHE A 461 7.35 -11.02 -5.18
N ASP A 462 7.99 -11.13 -4.03
CA ASP A 462 9.44 -11.35 -3.94
C ASP A 462 9.84 -12.70 -4.53
N THR A 463 9.05 -13.74 -4.26
CA THR A 463 9.26 -15.07 -4.84
C THR A 463 9.07 -15.06 -6.34
N LEU A 464 8.05 -14.36 -6.85
CA LEU A 464 7.80 -14.19 -8.27
C LEU A 464 8.98 -13.49 -8.96
N LYS A 465 9.43 -12.35 -8.43
CA LYS A 465 10.60 -11.61 -8.90
C LYS A 465 11.87 -12.48 -8.90
N SER A 466 12.11 -13.21 -7.82
CA SER A 466 13.26 -14.11 -7.71
C SER A 466 13.23 -15.24 -8.75
N ARG A 467 12.07 -15.91 -8.93
CA ARG A 467 11.91 -17.02 -9.88
C ARG A 467 11.96 -16.57 -11.35
N THR A 468 11.74 -15.29 -11.61
CA THR A 468 11.74 -14.71 -12.96
C THR A 468 12.90 -13.73 -13.20
N ARG A 469 13.90 -13.68 -12.32
CA ARG A 469 15.05 -12.76 -12.40
C ARG A 469 14.65 -11.29 -12.50
N GLY A 470 13.52 -10.93 -11.92
CA GLY A 470 12.99 -9.56 -11.93
C GLY A 470 12.13 -9.21 -13.15
N TYR A 471 11.95 -10.14 -14.11
CA TYR A 471 11.22 -9.84 -15.34
C TYR A 471 9.70 -9.92 -15.23
N ALA A 472 9.14 -10.60 -14.21
CA ALA A 472 7.70 -10.67 -14.07
C ALA A 472 7.15 -9.42 -13.38
N SER A 473 6.04 -8.90 -13.90
CA SER A 473 5.19 -7.95 -13.23
C SER A 473 3.88 -8.60 -12.78
N PHE A 474 3.26 -8.06 -11.76
CA PHE A 474 2.10 -8.66 -11.11
C PHE A 474 1.11 -7.56 -10.72
N ASP A 475 -0.15 -7.80 -11.04
CA ASP A 475 -1.27 -6.98 -10.63
C ASP A 475 -2.42 -7.85 -10.17
N TYR A 476 -3.26 -7.35 -9.25
CA TYR A 476 -4.40 -8.10 -8.75
C TYR A 476 -5.53 -7.19 -8.25
N GLU A 477 -6.74 -7.69 -8.38
CA GLU A 477 -7.93 -7.05 -7.81
C GLU A 477 -8.70 -8.03 -6.94
N LEU A 478 -9.34 -7.52 -5.89
CA LEU A 478 -10.21 -8.34 -5.06
C LEU A 478 -11.44 -8.77 -5.87
N LYS A 479 -11.70 -10.08 -5.96
CA LYS A 479 -12.79 -10.62 -6.75
C LYS A 479 -14.03 -10.93 -5.90
N GLU A 480 -13.94 -11.94 -5.06
CA GLU A 480 -15.06 -12.44 -4.25
C GLU A 480 -14.56 -13.25 -3.06
N TYR A 481 -15.52 -13.66 -2.22
CA TYR A 481 -15.25 -14.63 -1.15
C TYR A 481 -15.63 -16.03 -1.62
N VAL A 482 -14.70 -16.99 -1.46
CA VAL A 482 -14.93 -18.40 -1.82
C VAL A 482 -14.82 -19.29 -0.59
N GLN A 483 -15.65 -20.34 -0.56
CA GLN A 483 -15.60 -21.33 0.51
C GLN A 483 -14.23 -22.01 0.55
N SER A 484 -13.66 -22.11 1.75
CA SER A 484 -12.34 -22.70 1.98
C SER A 484 -12.28 -23.47 3.28
N ASN A 485 -11.44 -24.50 3.30
CA ASN A 485 -11.22 -25.32 4.50
C ASN A 485 -10.19 -24.66 5.42
N LEU A 486 -10.62 -23.66 6.17
CA LEU A 486 -9.78 -22.86 7.05
C LEU A 486 -9.70 -23.43 8.45
N VAL A 487 -8.52 -23.36 9.04
CA VAL A 487 -8.27 -23.77 10.42
C VAL A 487 -7.45 -22.74 11.16
N LYS A 488 -7.71 -22.58 12.45
CA LYS A 488 -6.86 -21.79 13.34
C LYS A 488 -5.67 -22.61 13.79
N LEU A 489 -4.46 -22.11 13.51
CA LEU A 489 -3.20 -22.65 13.98
C LEU A 489 -2.70 -21.81 15.16
N ASP A 490 -2.64 -22.41 16.34
CA ASP A 490 -2.13 -21.77 17.55
C ASP A 490 -0.73 -22.27 17.86
N ILE A 491 0.17 -21.37 18.26
CA ILE A 491 1.49 -21.69 18.78
C ILE A 491 1.47 -21.61 20.30
N MET A 492 1.89 -22.67 20.95
CA MET A 492 2.02 -22.75 22.41
C MET A 492 3.48 -22.81 22.81
N LEU A 493 3.87 -21.95 23.74
CA LEU A 493 5.18 -21.97 24.38
C LEU A 493 5.02 -22.35 25.85
N ASN A 494 5.73 -23.38 26.27
CA ASN A 494 5.64 -23.91 27.65
C ASN A 494 4.20 -24.29 28.10
N GLY A 495 3.30 -24.58 27.15
CA GLY A 495 1.91 -24.95 27.40
C GLY A 495 0.92 -23.77 27.39
N GLU A 496 1.38 -22.56 27.17
CA GLU A 496 0.54 -21.35 27.04
C GLU A 496 0.47 -20.92 25.59
N VAL A 497 -0.73 -20.54 25.11
CA VAL A 497 -0.94 -20.05 23.75
C VAL A 497 -0.36 -18.64 23.65
N VAL A 498 0.43 -18.41 22.61
CA VAL A 498 0.93 -17.09 22.23
C VAL A 498 0.00 -16.55 21.13
N ASP A 499 -0.97 -15.76 21.51
CA ASP A 499 -2.02 -15.21 20.64
C ASP A 499 -1.47 -14.43 19.44
N ALA A 500 -0.39 -13.68 19.63
CA ALA A 500 0.32 -12.96 18.58
C ALA A 500 0.97 -13.87 17.50
N LEU A 501 1.08 -15.18 17.76
CA LEU A 501 1.57 -16.22 16.84
C LEU A 501 0.45 -17.15 16.39
N SER A 502 -0.80 -16.74 16.48
CA SER A 502 -1.96 -17.48 15.95
C SER A 502 -2.24 -17.07 14.51
N PHE A 503 -2.66 -18.03 13.68
CA PHE A 503 -2.93 -17.83 12.25
C PHE A 503 -4.21 -18.52 11.83
N ILE A 504 -4.91 -17.95 10.83
CA ILE A 504 -5.95 -18.64 10.09
C ILE A 504 -5.32 -19.07 8.76
N ILE A 505 -5.31 -20.38 8.48
CA ILE A 505 -4.66 -20.94 7.29
C ILE A 505 -5.50 -22.08 6.70
N HIS A 506 -5.24 -22.41 5.43
CA HIS A 506 -5.85 -23.57 4.80
C HIS A 506 -5.35 -24.88 5.45
N ALA A 507 -6.26 -25.84 5.69
CA ALA A 507 -5.96 -27.08 6.41
C ALA A 507 -4.81 -27.89 5.78
N ASP A 508 -4.72 -27.93 4.44
CA ASP A 508 -3.68 -28.69 3.72
C ASP A 508 -2.28 -28.13 3.94
N LYS A 509 -2.15 -26.83 4.19
CA LYS A 509 -0.86 -26.16 4.46
C LYS A 509 -0.49 -26.13 5.95
N ALA A 510 -1.46 -26.43 6.82
CA ALA A 510 -1.32 -26.27 8.26
C ALA A 510 -0.13 -27.06 8.85
N TYR A 511 0.04 -28.32 8.45
CA TYR A 511 1.11 -29.17 8.99
C TYR A 511 2.51 -28.70 8.58
N SER A 512 2.70 -28.42 7.29
CA SER A 512 4.01 -27.97 6.77
C SER A 512 4.41 -26.62 7.38
N ARG A 513 3.47 -25.67 7.47
CA ARG A 513 3.70 -24.36 8.08
C ARG A 513 3.96 -24.45 9.57
N ALA A 514 3.16 -25.25 10.31
CA ALA A 514 3.34 -25.48 11.73
C ALA A 514 4.74 -26.01 12.07
N ARG A 515 5.25 -26.95 11.27
CA ARG A 515 6.57 -27.52 11.44
C ARG A 515 7.68 -26.49 11.21
N LYS A 516 7.64 -25.78 10.10
CA LYS A 516 8.61 -24.70 9.79
C LYS A 516 8.63 -23.64 10.88
N MET A 517 7.44 -23.20 11.35
CA MET A 517 7.32 -22.22 12.43
C MET A 517 7.98 -22.73 13.73
N ALA A 518 7.68 -23.95 14.14
CA ALA A 518 8.25 -24.54 15.34
C ALA A 518 9.78 -24.66 15.26
N GLU A 519 10.32 -25.02 14.09
CA GLU A 519 11.76 -25.12 13.83
C GLU A 519 12.43 -23.73 13.90
N LYS A 520 11.88 -22.70 13.24
CA LYS A 520 12.41 -21.32 13.28
C LYS A 520 12.32 -20.70 14.69
N LEU A 521 11.21 -20.89 15.40
CA LEU A 521 11.09 -20.44 16.78
C LEU A 521 12.13 -21.09 17.69
N LYS A 522 12.41 -22.40 17.52
CA LYS A 522 13.46 -23.09 18.26
C LYS A 522 14.86 -22.51 18.02
N GLU A 523 15.13 -22.03 16.80
CA GLU A 523 16.41 -21.39 16.46
C GLU A 523 16.55 -20.00 17.08
N LYS A 524 15.46 -19.23 17.12
CA LYS A 524 15.46 -17.81 17.54
C LYS A 524 15.22 -17.62 19.03
N ILE A 525 14.45 -18.51 19.69
CA ILE A 525 14.22 -18.40 21.13
C ILE A 525 15.49 -18.82 21.89
N PRO A 526 16.07 -17.92 22.73
CA PRO A 526 17.29 -18.22 23.47
C PRO A 526 17.05 -19.32 24.51
N ARG A 527 18.08 -20.14 24.73
CA ARG A 527 18.05 -21.18 25.76
C ARG A 527 17.94 -20.53 27.14
N GLN A 528 16.96 -20.98 27.93
CA GLN A 528 16.75 -20.57 29.31
C GLN A 528 17.20 -21.66 30.30
N LEU A 529 17.03 -21.40 31.60
CA LEU A 529 17.38 -22.35 32.66
C LEU A 529 16.46 -23.58 32.70
N PHE A 530 15.35 -23.53 31.98
CA PHE A 530 14.38 -24.63 31.84
C PHE A 530 14.14 -24.94 30.35
N GLU A 531 13.54 -26.08 30.10
CA GLU A 531 13.20 -26.55 28.77
C GLU A 531 11.91 -25.88 28.30
N ILE A 532 11.92 -25.34 27.07
CA ILE A 532 10.76 -24.66 26.49
C ILE A 532 10.21 -25.57 25.37
N PRO A 533 9.10 -26.28 25.57
CA PRO A 533 8.40 -26.94 24.48
C PRO A 533 7.67 -25.90 23.64
N ILE A 534 7.86 -25.98 22.32
CA ILE A 534 7.17 -25.24 21.28
C ILE A 534 6.20 -26.21 20.64
N GLN A 535 4.91 -25.91 20.66
CA GLN A 535 3.87 -26.78 20.14
C GLN A 535 2.96 -25.99 19.21
N ALA A 536 2.69 -26.54 18.04
CA ALA A 536 1.71 -25.98 17.11
C ALA A 536 0.44 -26.84 17.16
N CYS A 537 -0.71 -26.21 17.32
CA CYS A 537 -1.98 -26.88 17.60
C CYS A 537 -3.10 -26.41 16.68
N ILE A 538 -4.00 -27.31 16.32
CA ILE A 538 -5.29 -27.01 15.67
C ILE A 538 -6.40 -27.59 16.54
N GLY A 539 -7.33 -26.73 17.01
CA GLY A 539 -8.42 -27.18 17.88
C GLY A 539 -7.95 -27.94 19.11
N GLY A 540 -6.82 -27.54 19.71
CA GLY A 540 -6.22 -28.21 20.86
C GLY A 540 -5.39 -29.46 20.54
N LYS A 541 -5.40 -29.98 19.30
CA LYS A 541 -4.59 -31.12 18.87
C LYS A 541 -3.20 -30.64 18.42
N ILE A 542 -2.16 -31.15 19.05
CA ILE A 542 -0.77 -30.87 18.67
C ILE A 542 -0.46 -31.55 17.33
N ILE A 543 -0.05 -30.75 16.33
CA ILE A 543 0.33 -31.23 15.00
C ILE A 543 1.83 -31.13 14.73
N ALA A 544 2.55 -30.22 15.40
CA ALA A 544 4.00 -30.14 15.35
C ALA A 544 4.56 -29.82 16.74
N ARG A 545 5.76 -30.30 17.03
CA ARG A 545 6.43 -30.05 18.30
C ARG A 545 7.93 -29.96 18.14
N GLU A 546 8.50 -28.88 18.73
CA GLU A 546 9.94 -28.71 18.91
C GLU A 546 10.26 -28.34 20.35
N THR A 547 11.53 -28.34 20.71
CA THR A 547 11.93 -28.05 22.09
C THR A 547 13.25 -27.29 22.13
N VAL A 548 13.25 -26.14 22.79
CA VAL A 548 14.47 -25.41 23.15
C VAL A 548 15.05 -26.05 24.42
N LYS A 549 16.22 -26.64 24.31
CA LYS A 549 16.88 -27.33 25.44
C LYS A 549 17.32 -26.34 26.51
N ALA A 550 17.13 -26.69 27.77
CA ALA A 550 17.60 -25.89 28.90
C ALA A 550 19.13 -25.70 28.87
N MET A 551 19.60 -24.53 29.33
CA MET A 551 21.01 -24.33 29.64
C MET A 551 21.45 -25.33 30.73
N ARG A 552 22.55 -26.03 30.50
CA ARG A 552 23.17 -26.90 31.50
C ARG A 552 24.18 -26.12 32.31
N LYS A 553 23.92 -25.95 33.60
CA LYS A 553 24.95 -25.55 34.55
C LYS A 553 25.68 -26.83 34.98
N ASP A 554 26.99 -26.86 34.80
CA ASP A 554 27.80 -28.03 35.26
C ASP A 554 27.88 -27.98 36.79
N VAL A 555 26.91 -28.64 37.42
CA VAL A 555 26.84 -28.73 38.89
C VAL A 555 27.85 -29.77 39.46
N LEU A 556 28.47 -30.56 38.53
CA LEU A 556 29.43 -31.58 38.89
C LEU A 556 30.89 -31.12 38.84
N ALA A 557 31.17 -29.97 38.23
CA ALA A 557 32.52 -29.39 38.07
C ALA A 557 33.27 -29.23 39.41
N LYS A 558 32.54 -29.04 40.52
CA LYS A 558 33.12 -28.91 41.85
C LYS A 558 33.13 -30.23 42.65
N CYS A 559 32.74 -31.36 42.07
CA CYS A 559 32.75 -32.66 42.71
C CYS A 559 34.05 -33.39 42.46
N TYR A 560 35.04 -33.19 43.34
CA TYR A 560 36.26 -34.01 43.39
C TYR A 560 35.98 -35.37 44.04
N GLY A 561 36.33 -36.48 43.33
CA GLY A 561 36.23 -37.85 43.87
C GLY A 561 34.98 -38.63 43.43
N GLY A 562 35.01 -39.93 43.57
CA GLY A 562 34.06 -40.91 43.05
C GLY A 562 32.73 -41.06 43.76
N ASP A 563 32.27 -40.05 44.54
CA ASP A 563 30.99 -40.13 45.29
C ASP A 563 29.79 -40.05 44.35
N ILE A 564 29.34 -41.22 43.89
CA ILE A 564 28.21 -41.41 42.97
C ILE A 564 26.90 -40.91 43.61
N SER A 565 26.72 -41.10 44.94
CA SER A 565 25.52 -40.72 45.65
C SER A 565 25.32 -39.20 45.70
N ARG A 566 26.41 -38.47 45.93
CA ARG A 566 26.41 -37.00 45.91
C ARG A 566 26.15 -36.42 44.50
N LYS A 567 26.73 -37.05 43.48
CA LYS A 567 26.49 -36.69 42.07
C LYS A 567 25.01 -36.88 41.68
N LYS A 568 24.39 -38.02 42.02
CA LYS A 568 22.96 -38.26 41.79
C LYS A 568 22.07 -37.24 42.49
N LYS A 569 22.35 -36.95 43.78
CA LYS A 569 21.56 -36.00 44.59
C LYS A 569 21.64 -34.57 44.03
N LEU A 570 22.80 -34.16 43.50
CA LEU A 570 22.96 -32.85 42.87
C LEU A 570 22.21 -32.78 41.54
N LEU A 571 22.22 -33.85 40.73
CA LEU A 571 21.47 -33.92 39.47
C LEU A 571 19.96 -33.94 39.72
N GLU A 572 19.48 -34.63 40.76
CA GLU A 572 18.06 -34.62 41.17
C GLU A 572 17.61 -33.25 41.61
N LYS A 573 18.39 -32.56 42.47
CA LYS A 573 18.11 -31.16 42.86
C LYS A 573 18.10 -30.21 41.69
N GLN A 574 18.97 -30.38 40.72
CA GLN A 574 18.97 -29.60 39.50
C GLN A 574 17.71 -29.86 38.67
N LYS A 575 17.26 -31.12 38.57
CA LYS A 575 16.03 -31.49 37.87
C LYS A 575 14.79 -30.93 38.54
N GLU A 576 14.69 -30.98 39.87
CA GLU A 576 13.61 -30.37 40.64
C GLU A 576 13.60 -28.85 40.52
N GLY A 577 14.77 -28.22 40.63
CA GLY A 577 14.90 -26.75 40.41
C GLY A 577 14.42 -26.30 39.03
N LYS A 578 14.81 -27.04 37.99
CA LYS A 578 14.33 -26.78 36.63
C LYS A 578 12.81 -26.96 36.48
N LYS A 579 12.22 -27.96 37.15
CA LYS A 579 10.79 -28.21 37.16
C LYS A 579 10.01 -27.04 37.84
N ARG A 580 10.55 -26.52 38.96
CA ARG A 580 9.95 -25.34 39.65
C ARG A 580 10.08 -24.07 38.83
N MET A 581 11.26 -23.85 38.18
CA MET A 581 11.45 -22.68 37.30
C MET A 581 10.53 -22.71 36.10
N ARG A 582 10.25 -23.90 35.55
CA ARG A 582 9.29 -24.06 34.45
C ARG A 582 7.86 -23.67 34.86
N GLN A 583 7.48 -23.88 36.12
CA GLN A 583 6.13 -23.53 36.64
C GLN A 583 5.96 -22.04 36.96
N LEU A 584 7.06 -21.31 37.12
CA LEU A 584 7.08 -19.91 37.57
C LEU A 584 7.61 -18.95 36.50
N GLY A 585 8.24 -19.46 35.44
CA GLY A 585 8.89 -18.63 34.43
C GLY A 585 7.98 -18.35 33.24
N SER A 586 7.74 -17.09 32.97
CA SER A 586 7.25 -16.62 31.67
C SER A 586 8.34 -16.78 30.61
N VAL A 587 7.96 -17.20 29.41
CA VAL A 587 8.88 -17.28 28.29
C VAL A 587 8.91 -15.93 27.59
N GLU A 588 10.04 -15.24 27.66
CA GLU A 588 10.26 -14.05 26.85
C GLU A 588 10.49 -14.47 25.40
N VAL A 589 9.65 -14.00 24.50
CA VAL A 589 9.77 -14.22 23.06
C VAL A 589 10.45 -12.98 22.46
N PRO A 590 11.69 -13.08 21.95
CA PRO A 590 12.37 -11.92 21.37
C PRO A 590 11.69 -11.49 20.06
N GLN A 591 11.78 -10.21 19.73
CA GLN A 591 11.24 -9.63 18.49
C GLN A 591 11.68 -10.41 17.24
N GLU A 592 12.95 -10.83 17.21
CA GLU A 592 13.49 -11.65 16.12
C GLU A 592 12.75 -12.98 15.90
N ALA A 593 12.12 -13.54 16.96
CA ALA A 593 11.34 -14.77 16.83
C ALA A 593 9.99 -14.50 16.13
N PHE A 594 9.34 -13.38 16.40
CA PHE A 594 8.15 -12.95 15.66
C PHE A 594 8.47 -12.70 14.19
N MET A 595 9.53 -11.92 13.91
CA MET A 595 9.97 -11.63 12.55
C MET A 595 10.37 -12.89 11.78
N ALA A 596 11.01 -13.86 12.45
CA ALA A 596 11.42 -15.13 11.82
C ALA A 596 10.21 -16.00 11.40
N VAL A 597 9.09 -15.88 12.13
CA VAL A 597 7.84 -16.57 11.76
C VAL A 597 7.17 -15.91 10.57
N LEU A 598 7.29 -14.60 10.43
CA LEU A 598 6.75 -13.85 9.29
C LEU A 598 7.49 -14.13 7.99
N LYS A 599 8.81 -14.36 8.06
CA LYS A 599 9.70 -14.61 6.90
C LYS A 599 9.89 -16.10 6.57
N LEU A 600 8.95 -16.96 6.97
CA LEU A 600 9.09 -18.42 6.82
C LEU A 600 9.14 -18.93 5.38
N ASP A 601 8.65 -18.16 4.44
CA ASP A 601 8.50 -18.59 3.06
C ASP A 601 9.58 -17.99 2.12
N THR A 602 10.55 -17.24 2.68
CA THR A 602 11.66 -16.61 1.92
C THR A 602 12.95 -17.45 1.85
N ASP A 603 13.02 -18.63 2.52
CA ASP A 603 14.19 -19.53 2.53
C ASP A 603 13.95 -20.82 1.74
#